data_989129fd4bc52137f3f183928d0c165a
#
_entry.id   989129fd4bc52137f3f183928d0c165a
#
_cell.length_a   1.000
_cell.length_b   1.000
_cell.length_c   1.000
_cell.angle_alpha   90.00
_cell.angle_beta   90.00
_cell.angle_gamma   90.00
#
_symmetry.space_group_name_H-M   'P 1'
#
loop_
_entity.id
_entity.type
_entity.pdbx_description
1 polymer ?
#
loop_
_entity_poly.entity_id
_entity_poly.type
_entity_poly.pdbx_seq_one_letter_code
_entity_poly.pdbx_strand_id
1 'polypeptide(L)'
;MKFAAVFHALREREGVDHLVVHTGQHYDSSMSGRFFDELDIPSPTTNLEVGSATQAKQTAAVMERLEPVLERERPDWVLVYGDVNSTVAAALVAVKLGIKVAHVEAGLRSRDRTMPEEHNRVVTDHLCDLLFPPSRDAVATLREEAIPAERIAFVGNVMIDTLIRLRPVARTLATARRWGLPESGYVLVTLHRPGNVDDPGVLAGLCDALAALAYERPLIFPVHPRTRARLERRWPVIRRKQHRSHSRRG
;
A
#
# COMPACT_ATOMS: atom_id res chain seq x y z
N MET A 1 -0.99 -0.45 5.79
CA MET A 1 -0.05 0.45 6.51
C MET A 1 -0.63 1.85 6.70
N LYS A 2 -0.99 2.63 5.65
CA LYS A 2 -1.57 3.99 5.79
C LYS A 2 -2.82 3.98 6.69
N PHE A 3 -3.77 3.09 6.41
CA PHE A 3 -4.97 2.90 7.20
C PHE A 3 -4.68 2.61 8.68
N ALA A 4 -3.72 1.74 8.99
CA ALA A 4 -3.40 1.36 10.37
C ALA A 4 -3.01 2.56 11.24
N ALA A 5 -2.17 3.46 10.74
CA ALA A 5 -1.77 4.66 11.47
C ALA A 5 -2.98 5.54 11.83
N VAL A 6 -3.84 5.81 10.84
CA VAL A 6 -5.04 6.64 11.03
C VAL A 6 -6.05 5.93 11.94
N PHE A 7 -6.27 4.63 11.73
CA PHE A 7 -7.16 3.83 12.56
C PHE A 7 -6.78 3.89 14.04
N HIS A 8 -5.49 3.68 14.37
CA HIS A 8 -5.05 3.73 15.76
C HIS A 8 -5.22 5.11 16.39
N ALA A 9 -4.95 6.17 15.62
CA ALA A 9 -5.13 7.54 16.11
C ALA A 9 -6.62 7.87 16.36
N LEU A 10 -7.51 7.43 15.49
CA LEU A 10 -8.95 7.67 15.62
C LEU A 10 -9.59 6.80 16.72
N ARG A 11 -9.14 5.55 16.89
CA ARG A 11 -9.62 4.64 17.95
C ARG A 11 -9.46 5.22 19.37
N GLU A 12 -8.47 6.08 19.55
CA GLU A 12 -8.20 6.75 20.82
C GLU A 12 -9.06 8.01 21.06
N ARG A 13 -9.92 8.37 20.08
CA ARG A 13 -10.78 9.55 20.16
C ARG A 13 -12.20 9.16 20.56
N GLU A 14 -12.72 9.81 21.60
CA GLU A 14 -14.13 9.68 21.99
C GLU A 14 -15.06 10.26 20.90
N GLY A 15 -16.21 9.62 20.71
CA GLY A 15 -17.21 10.09 19.76
C GLY A 15 -16.90 9.79 18.29
N VAL A 16 -15.93 8.92 17.99
CA VAL A 16 -15.62 8.46 16.64
C VAL A 16 -15.97 6.98 16.50
N ASP A 17 -17.02 6.71 15.73
CA ASP A 17 -17.38 5.35 15.32
C ASP A 17 -16.66 5.01 14.01
N HIS A 18 -15.97 3.88 13.99
CA HIS A 18 -15.17 3.44 12.86
C HIS A 18 -15.79 2.24 12.15
N LEU A 19 -16.21 2.42 10.90
CA LEU A 19 -16.61 1.36 10.00
C LEU A 19 -15.49 1.07 9.01
N VAL A 20 -15.03 -0.19 8.96
CA VAL A 20 -13.96 -0.60 8.04
C VAL A 20 -14.55 -1.39 6.90
N VAL A 21 -14.44 -0.85 5.68
CA VAL A 21 -14.85 -1.53 4.45
C VAL A 21 -13.59 -1.95 3.68
N HIS A 22 -13.45 -3.26 3.44
CA HIS A 22 -12.39 -3.82 2.62
C HIS A 22 -12.93 -4.12 1.23
N THR A 23 -12.30 -3.57 0.19
CA THR A 23 -12.79 -3.74 -1.19
C THR A 23 -12.50 -5.12 -1.78
N GLY A 24 -11.58 -5.89 -1.18
CA GLY A 24 -11.21 -7.22 -1.68
C GLY A 24 -10.43 -7.20 -3.00
N GLN A 25 -9.75 -6.08 -3.31
CA GLN A 25 -9.02 -5.90 -4.56
C GLN A 25 -7.84 -6.87 -4.71
N HIS A 26 -7.20 -7.28 -3.61
CA HIS A 26 -6.10 -8.24 -3.60
C HIS A 26 -6.57 -9.55 -2.96
N TYR A 27 -6.64 -10.60 -3.77
CA TYR A 27 -7.18 -11.91 -3.40
C TYR A 27 -6.05 -12.84 -2.91
N ASP A 28 -5.51 -12.56 -1.73
CA ASP A 28 -4.78 -13.57 -0.98
C ASP A 28 -5.24 -13.53 0.48
N SER A 29 -6.25 -14.33 0.78
CA SER A 29 -6.87 -14.41 2.12
C SER A 29 -5.83 -14.79 3.18
N SER A 30 -4.80 -15.53 2.80
CA SER A 30 -3.71 -15.93 3.70
C SER A 30 -2.75 -14.78 4.01
N MET A 31 -2.55 -13.85 3.08
CA MET A 31 -1.73 -12.66 3.28
C MET A 31 -2.51 -11.53 3.95
N SER A 32 -3.79 -11.34 3.61
CA SER A 32 -4.61 -10.27 4.20
C SER A 32 -4.79 -10.45 5.70
N GLY A 33 -5.15 -11.66 6.17
CA GLY A 33 -5.34 -11.95 7.59
C GLY A 33 -4.11 -11.61 8.44
N ARG A 34 -2.93 -12.04 7.99
CA ARG A 34 -1.67 -11.72 8.68
C ARG A 34 -1.39 -10.23 8.79
N PHE A 35 -1.73 -9.43 7.76
CA PHE A 35 -1.56 -7.98 7.82
C PHE A 35 -2.49 -7.33 8.83
N PHE A 36 -3.71 -7.82 8.98
CA PHE A 36 -4.64 -7.33 10.00
C PHE A 36 -4.08 -7.61 11.40
N ASP A 37 -3.61 -8.84 11.65
CA ASP A 37 -3.03 -9.25 12.93
C ASP A 37 -1.71 -8.49 13.23
N GLU A 38 -0.78 -8.44 12.26
CA GLU A 38 0.53 -7.80 12.45
C GLU A 38 0.42 -6.27 12.64
N LEU A 39 -0.61 -5.63 12.07
CA LEU A 39 -0.86 -4.20 12.20
C LEU A 39 -1.81 -3.87 13.37
N ASP A 40 -2.32 -4.87 14.08
CA ASP A 40 -3.30 -4.70 15.16
C ASP A 40 -4.51 -3.86 14.71
N ILE A 41 -5.08 -4.22 13.58
CA ILE A 41 -6.29 -3.58 13.03
C ILE A 41 -7.44 -4.59 12.99
N PRO A 42 -8.69 -4.15 13.21
CA PRO A 42 -9.83 -5.05 13.26
C PRO A 42 -10.09 -5.67 11.88
N SER A 43 -10.70 -6.84 11.90
CA SER A 43 -11.31 -7.39 10.70
C SER A 43 -12.30 -6.38 10.10
N PRO A 44 -12.39 -6.29 8.77
CA PRO A 44 -13.31 -5.36 8.14
C PRO A 44 -14.77 -5.71 8.50
N THR A 45 -15.56 -4.68 8.76
CA THR A 45 -17.00 -4.82 9.01
C THR A 45 -17.71 -5.32 7.76
N THR A 46 -17.24 -4.91 6.58
CA THR A 46 -17.76 -5.33 5.29
C THR A 46 -16.61 -5.61 4.34
N ASN A 47 -16.68 -6.74 3.62
CA ASN A 47 -15.77 -7.06 2.52
C ASN A 47 -16.59 -7.07 1.21
N LEU A 48 -16.18 -6.24 0.25
CA LEU A 48 -16.86 -6.13 -1.04
C LEU A 48 -16.49 -7.25 -2.03
N GLU A 49 -15.42 -7.99 -1.77
CA GLU A 49 -14.99 -9.16 -2.55
C GLU A 49 -14.84 -8.89 -4.08
N VAL A 50 -14.31 -7.72 -4.43
CA VAL A 50 -14.25 -7.28 -5.83
C VAL A 50 -13.30 -8.14 -6.66
N GLY A 51 -12.18 -8.59 -6.06
CA GLY A 51 -11.18 -9.41 -6.77
C GLY A 51 -10.38 -8.65 -7.81
N SER A 52 -9.65 -9.41 -8.64
CA SER A 52 -8.82 -8.87 -9.73
C SER A 52 -9.61 -8.80 -11.04
N ALA A 53 -9.57 -7.66 -11.72
CA ALA A 53 -10.21 -7.43 -13.02
C ALA A 53 -9.43 -6.36 -13.80
N THR A 54 -9.93 -5.97 -14.99
CA THR A 54 -9.42 -4.77 -15.68
C THR A 54 -9.71 -3.52 -14.85
N GLN A 55 -8.93 -2.46 -15.05
CA GLN A 55 -9.06 -1.20 -14.31
C GLN A 55 -10.52 -0.72 -14.25
N ALA A 56 -11.19 -0.62 -15.40
CA ALA A 56 -12.57 -0.16 -15.48
C ALA A 56 -13.56 -1.10 -14.76
N LYS A 57 -13.46 -2.42 -14.98
CA LYS A 57 -14.35 -3.40 -14.33
C LYS A 57 -14.18 -3.42 -12.83
N GLN A 58 -12.94 -3.29 -12.36
CA GLN A 58 -12.66 -3.27 -10.93
C GLN A 58 -13.20 -2.00 -10.28
N THR A 59 -13.00 -0.82 -10.89
CA THR A 59 -13.57 0.44 -10.42
C THR A 59 -15.09 0.37 -10.36
N ALA A 60 -15.74 -0.11 -11.42
CA ALA A 60 -17.19 -0.26 -11.48
C ALA A 60 -17.73 -1.20 -10.39
N ALA A 61 -17.09 -2.35 -10.19
CA ALA A 61 -17.51 -3.31 -9.16
C ALA A 61 -17.36 -2.78 -7.74
N VAL A 62 -16.33 -1.94 -7.47
CA VAL A 62 -16.21 -1.26 -6.18
C VAL A 62 -17.36 -0.28 -6.00
N MET A 63 -17.67 0.54 -7.02
CA MET A 63 -18.77 1.51 -6.95
C MET A 63 -20.11 0.81 -6.68
N GLU A 64 -20.44 -0.19 -7.48
CA GLU A 64 -21.69 -0.94 -7.40
C GLU A 64 -21.91 -1.59 -6.02
N ARG A 65 -20.84 -2.18 -5.44
CA ARG A 65 -20.95 -2.90 -4.16
C ARG A 65 -20.81 -1.99 -2.94
N LEU A 66 -20.17 -0.83 -3.08
CA LEU A 66 -20.01 0.13 -1.99
C LEU A 66 -21.25 1.00 -1.79
N GLU A 67 -21.96 1.37 -2.87
CA GLU A 67 -23.13 2.25 -2.81
C GLU A 67 -24.15 1.80 -1.77
N PRO A 68 -24.68 0.55 -1.79
CA PRO A 68 -25.66 0.11 -0.80
C PRO A 68 -25.12 0.07 0.64
N VAL A 69 -23.79 -0.06 0.80
CA VAL A 69 -23.16 0.02 2.11
C VAL A 69 -23.23 1.44 2.65
N LEU A 70 -22.87 2.43 1.84
CA LEU A 70 -22.88 3.84 2.25
C LEU A 70 -24.31 4.35 2.46
N GLU A 71 -25.28 3.91 1.66
CA GLU A 71 -26.70 4.25 1.84
C GLU A 71 -27.26 3.72 3.17
N ARG A 72 -26.86 2.52 3.57
CA ARG A 72 -27.29 1.90 4.83
C ARG A 72 -26.61 2.54 6.04
N GLU A 73 -25.28 2.70 5.99
CA GLU A 73 -24.47 3.14 7.13
C GLU A 73 -24.50 4.66 7.33
N ARG A 74 -24.69 5.43 6.28
CA ARG A 74 -24.74 6.91 6.25
C ARG A 74 -23.64 7.57 7.09
N PRO A 75 -22.35 7.28 6.82
CA PRO A 75 -21.27 7.88 7.58
C PRO A 75 -21.18 9.38 7.35
N ASP A 76 -20.72 10.14 8.34
CA ASP A 76 -20.45 11.57 8.18
C ASP A 76 -19.27 11.82 7.22
N TRP A 77 -18.30 10.91 7.23
CA TRP A 77 -17.08 10.98 6.41
C TRP A 77 -16.70 9.62 5.84
N VAL A 78 -16.23 9.64 4.59
CA VAL A 78 -15.51 8.52 3.99
C VAL A 78 -14.04 8.88 3.87
N LEU A 79 -13.15 8.09 4.50
CA LEU A 79 -11.70 8.25 4.39
C LEU A 79 -11.15 7.30 3.33
N VAL A 80 -10.48 7.85 2.32
CA VAL A 80 -9.81 7.08 1.26
C VAL A 80 -8.30 7.25 1.33
N TYR A 81 -7.55 6.25 0.85
CA TYR A 81 -6.10 6.16 1.05
C TYR A 81 -5.38 5.86 -0.26
N GLY A 82 -4.42 6.71 -0.64
CA GLY A 82 -3.56 6.51 -1.82
C GLY A 82 -4.33 6.63 -3.13
N ASP A 83 -3.95 5.85 -4.15
CA ASP A 83 -4.29 6.10 -5.55
C ASP A 83 -4.79 4.88 -6.34
N VAL A 84 -5.22 3.83 -5.65
CA VAL A 84 -5.75 2.63 -6.30
C VAL A 84 -7.20 2.82 -6.78
N ASN A 85 -7.70 1.89 -7.61
CA ASN A 85 -9.07 1.97 -8.13
C ASN A 85 -10.13 2.09 -7.04
N SER A 86 -9.92 1.43 -5.90
CA SER A 86 -10.83 1.53 -4.75
C SER A 86 -10.91 2.94 -4.19
N THR A 87 -9.82 3.71 -4.25
CA THR A 87 -9.76 5.08 -3.75
C THR A 87 -10.68 6.00 -4.55
N VAL A 88 -10.51 6.04 -5.87
CA VAL A 88 -11.33 6.88 -6.74
C VAL A 88 -12.79 6.41 -6.79
N ALA A 89 -13.03 5.10 -6.80
CA ALA A 89 -14.38 4.54 -6.79
C ALA A 89 -15.15 4.94 -5.53
N ALA A 90 -14.52 4.79 -4.35
CA ALA A 90 -15.14 5.17 -3.08
C ALA A 90 -15.41 6.67 -2.98
N ALA A 91 -14.47 7.51 -3.44
CA ALA A 91 -14.67 8.96 -3.48
C ALA A 91 -15.85 9.33 -4.38
N LEU A 92 -15.95 8.75 -5.58
CA LEU A 92 -17.04 9.00 -6.52
C LEU A 92 -18.41 8.63 -5.95
N VAL A 93 -18.54 7.47 -5.32
CA VAL A 93 -19.79 7.03 -4.71
C VAL A 93 -20.18 7.96 -3.57
N ALA A 94 -19.25 8.20 -2.64
CA ALA A 94 -19.52 9.04 -1.46
C ALA A 94 -19.98 10.45 -1.85
N VAL A 95 -19.28 11.11 -2.77
CA VAL A 95 -19.65 12.46 -3.24
C VAL A 95 -21.04 12.47 -3.91
N LYS A 96 -21.38 11.45 -4.71
CA LYS A 96 -22.72 11.35 -5.34
C LYS A 96 -23.84 11.14 -4.33
N LEU A 97 -23.55 10.54 -3.19
CA LEU A 97 -24.48 10.37 -2.08
C LEU A 97 -24.48 11.57 -1.11
N GLY A 98 -23.71 12.63 -1.40
CA GLY A 98 -23.60 13.82 -0.54
C GLY A 98 -22.80 13.59 0.75
N ILE A 99 -22.01 12.52 0.83
CA ILE A 99 -21.17 12.19 1.98
C ILE A 99 -19.81 12.86 1.80
N LYS A 100 -19.29 13.50 2.85
CA LYS A 100 -17.97 14.14 2.83
C LYS A 100 -16.85 13.13 2.68
N VAL A 101 -15.81 13.50 1.92
CA VAL A 101 -14.67 12.61 1.64
C VAL A 101 -13.37 13.26 2.07
N ALA A 102 -12.52 12.49 2.74
CA ALA A 102 -11.18 12.89 3.09
C ALA A 102 -10.15 11.94 2.43
N HIS A 103 -9.09 12.50 1.83
CA HIS A 103 -8.06 11.74 1.13
C HIS A 103 -6.72 11.79 1.86
N VAL A 104 -6.25 10.65 2.31
CA VAL A 104 -4.93 10.47 2.94
C VAL A 104 -3.90 10.11 1.88
N GLU A 105 -2.80 10.85 1.83
CA GLU A 105 -1.74 10.85 0.81
C GLU A 105 -2.16 11.59 -0.48
N ALA A 106 -2.83 12.71 -0.29
CA ALA A 106 -3.25 13.61 -1.37
C ALA A 106 -2.10 14.43 -1.97
N GLY A 107 -2.28 14.91 -3.19
CA GLY A 107 -1.38 15.88 -3.83
C GLY A 107 -0.11 15.32 -4.46
N LEU A 108 0.16 14.02 -4.34
CA LEU A 108 1.28 13.39 -5.04
C LEU A 108 1.00 13.30 -6.55
N ARG A 109 2.02 13.55 -7.39
CA ARG A 109 1.93 13.43 -8.85
C ARG A 109 3.18 12.75 -9.41
N SER A 110 2.96 11.76 -10.28
CA SER A 110 4.03 11.18 -11.11
C SER A 110 4.21 11.98 -12.40
N ARG A 111 3.16 12.72 -12.81
CA ARG A 111 3.04 13.42 -14.10
C ARG A 111 3.14 12.47 -15.32
N ASP A 112 3.09 11.17 -15.08
CA ASP A 112 3.04 10.12 -16.11
C ASP A 112 1.61 9.67 -16.34
N ARG A 113 0.98 10.19 -17.39
CA ARG A 113 -0.39 9.88 -17.76
C ARG A 113 -0.61 8.44 -18.28
N THR A 114 0.45 7.67 -18.46
CA THR A 114 0.32 6.24 -18.77
C THR A 114 0.01 5.39 -17.54
N MET A 115 0.21 5.95 -16.34
CA MET A 115 -0.09 5.29 -15.07
C MET A 115 -1.57 5.48 -14.70
N PRO A 116 -2.36 4.39 -14.54
CA PRO A 116 -3.74 4.47 -14.07
C PRO A 116 -3.87 5.19 -12.72
N GLU A 117 -2.91 5.00 -11.83
CA GLU A 117 -2.86 5.61 -10.51
C GLU A 117 -2.78 7.15 -10.58
N GLU A 118 -2.14 7.70 -11.63
CA GLU A 118 -2.09 9.16 -11.81
C GLU A 118 -3.48 9.74 -12.06
N HIS A 119 -4.28 9.08 -12.88
CA HIS A 119 -5.67 9.49 -13.10
C HIS A 119 -6.50 9.38 -11.82
N ASN A 120 -6.33 8.27 -11.08
CA ASN A 120 -7.07 8.04 -9.84
C ASN A 120 -6.80 9.14 -8.81
N ARG A 121 -5.52 9.51 -8.59
CA ARG A 121 -5.16 10.50 -7.55
C ARG A 121 -5.63 11.91 -7.92
N VAL A 122 -5.49 12.31 -9.19
CA VAL A 122 -5.96 13.62 -9.65
C VAL A 122 -7.48 13.75 -9.44
N VAL A 123 -8.25 12.77 -9.91
CA VAL A 123 -9.71 12.79 -9.76
C VAL A 123 -10.11 12.78 -8.28
N THR A 124 -9.50 11.92 -7.47
CA THR A 124 -9.79 11.81 -6.04
C THR A 124 -9.53 13.13 -5.32
N ASP A 125 -8.38 13.77 -5.54
CA ASP A 125 -8.05 15.05 -4.90
C ASP A 125 -9.07 16.14 -5.20
N HIS A 126 -9.57 16.22 -6.44
CA HIS A 126 -10.56 17.22 -6.83
C HIS A 126 -11.95 16.96 -6.23
N LEU A 127 -12.30 15.70 -5.97
CA LEU A 127 -13.58 15.32 -5.39
C LEU A 127 -13.65 15.53 -3.87
N CYS A 128 -12.52 15.36 -3.15
CA CYS A 128 -12.53 15.30 -1.70
C CYS A 128 -12.73 16.67 -1.03
N ASP A 129 -13.45 16.68 0.08
CA ASP A 129 -13.66 17.87 0.92
C ASP A 129 -12.42 18.21 1.76
N LEU A 130 -11.61 17.21 2.12
CA LEU A 130 -10.41 17.41 2.93
C LEU A 130 -9.25 16.56 2.39
N LEU A 131 -8.09 17.18 2.30
CA LEU A 131 -6.89 16.60 1.69
C LEU A 131 -5.75 16.59 2.71
N PHE A 132 -5.13 15.42 2.90
CA PHE A 132 -4.02 15.21 3.81
C PHE A 132 -2.73 14.90 3.02
N PRO A 133 -2.01 15.93 2.51
CA PRO A 133 -0.78 15.74 1.77
C PRO A 133 0.35 15.25 2.67
N PRO A 134 1.20 14.31 2.19
CA PRO A 134 2.31 13.74 2.95
C PRO A 134 3.59 14.59 2.94
N SER A 135 3.68 15.59 2.07
CA SER A 135 4.89 16.38 1.84
C SER A 135 4.56 17.81 1.39
N ARG A 136 5.55 18.71 1.47
CA ARG A 136 5.36 20.11 1.10
C ARG A 136 5.19 20.32 -0.39
N ASP A 137 5.84 19.51 -1.22
CA ASP A 137 5.66 19.49 -2.67
C ASP A 137 4.24 19.04 -3.05
N ALA A 138 3.66 18.07 -2.35
CA ALA A 138 2.26 17.69 -2.53
C ALA A 138 1.29 18.84 -2.19
N VAL A 139 1.58 19.62 -1.13
CA VAL A 139 0.82 20.86 -0.84
C VAL A 139 0.94 21.87 -1.97
N ALA A 140 2.14 22.07 -2.51
CA ALA A 140 2.36 22.98 -3.63
C ALA A 140 1.55 22.55 -4.86
N THR A 141 1.60 21.27 -5.21
CA THR A 141 0.82 20.69 -6.31
C THR A 141 -0.68 20.96 -6.17
N LEU A 142 -1.27 20.70 -5.00
CA LEU A 142 -2.70 20.95 -4.77
C LEU A 142 -3.06 22.42 -4.96
N ARG A 143 -2.20 23.34 -4.53
CA ARG A 143 -2.40 24.78 -4.73
C ARG A 143 -2.27 25.18 -6.21
N GLU A 144 -1.29 24.62 -6.93
CA GLU A 144 -1.13 24.82 -8.38
C GLU A 144 -2.37 24.34 -9.15
N GLU A 145 -3.02 23.29 -8.66
CA GLU A 145 -4.27 22.75 -9.21
C GLU A 145 -5.53 23.50 -8.71
N ALA A 146 -5.35 24.67 -8.10
CA ALA A 146 -6.40 25.56 -7.60
C ALA A 146 -7.31 24.94 -6.53
N ILE A 147 -6.82 23.97 -5.76
CA ILE A 147 -7.54 23.44 -4.60
C ILE A 147 -7.54 24.52 -3.48
N PRO A 148 -8.70 24.86 -2.91
CA PRO A 148 -8.82 25.84 -1.83
C PRO A 148 -7.96 25.47 -0.61
N ALA A 149 -7.30 26.46 -0.01
CA ALA A 149 -6.36 26.23 1.08
C ALA A 149 -7.01 25.60 2.32
N GLU A 150 -8.27 25.91 2.58
CA GLU A 150 -9.07 25.38 3.67
C GLU A 150 -9.36 23.88 3.55
N ARG A 151 -9.24 23.30 2.34
CA ARG A 151 -9.36 21.87 2.10
C ARG A 151 -8.03 21.14 2.28
N ILE A 152 -6.90 21.83 2.48
CA ILE A 152 -5.56 21.24 2.54
C ILE A 152 -5.03 21.27 3.97
N ALA A 153 -4.91 20.12 4.60
CA ALA A 153 -4.31 19.97 5.92
C ALA A 153 -3.02 19.15 5.83
N PHE A 154 -1.85 19.82 5.90
CA PHE A 154 -0.56 19.13 5.84
C PHE A 154 -0.33 18.30 7.11
N VAL A 155 -0.19 16.97 6.93
CA VAL A 155 -0.05 16.02 8.06
C VAL A 155 1.25 15.22 8.03
N GLY A 156 1.99 15.24 6.92
CA GLY A 156 3.14 14.38 6.74
C GLY A 156 2.76 12.95 6.29
N ASN A 157 3.76 12.09 6.19
CA ASN A 157 3.58 10.72 5.68
C ASN A 157 3.20 9.75 6.80
N VAL A 158 1.94 9.40 6.90
CA VAL A 158 1.38 8.47 7.91
C VAL A 158 2.00 7.06 7.89
N MET A 159 2.71 6.68 6.82
CA MET A 159 3.46 5.42 6.81
C MET A 159 4.64 5.43 7.78
N ILE A 160 5.17 6.63 8.09
CA ILE A 160 6.23 6.79 9.09
C ILE A 160 5.72 6.45 10.48
N ASP A 161 4.47 6.82 10.81
CA ASP A 161 3.85 6.48 12.09
C ASP A 161 3.73 4.97 12.27
N THR A 162 3.29 4.26 11.21
CA THR A 162 3.28 2.80 11.22
C THR A 162 4.68 2.20 11.37
N LEU A 163 5.69 2.77 10.71
CA LEU A 163 7.08 2.33 10.86
C LEU A 163 7.58 2.50 12.30
N ILE A 164 7.34 3.67 12.89
CA ILE A 164 7.74 3.98 14.28
C ILE A 164 7.06 3.01 15.25
N ARG A 165 5.77 2.78 15.08
CA ARG A 165 4.99 1.84 15.90
C ARG A 165 5.54 0.41 15.82
N LEU A 166 5.87 -0.08 14.61
CA LEU A 166 6.33 -1.45 14.40
C LEU A 166 7.83 -1.65 14.68
N ARG A 167 8.62 -0.57 14.76
CA ARG A 167 10.06 -0.67 14.96
C ARG A 167 10.48 -1.47 16.21
N PRO A 168 9.86 -1.32 17.39
CA PRO A 168 10.16 -2.15 18.56
C PRO A 168 9.93 -3.64 18.28
N VAL A 169 8.79 -3.99 17.69
CA VAL A 169 8.44 -5.36 17.31
C VAL A 169 9.45 -5.93 16.31
N ALA A 170 9.80 -5.19 15.27
CA ALA A 170 10.79 -5.61 14.28
C ALA A 170 12.18 -5.88 14.93
N ARG A 171 12.57 -5.09 15.94
CA ARG A 171 13.81 -5.31 16.69
C ARG A 171 13.77 -6.60 17.50
N THR A 172 12.67 -6.91 18.18
CA THR A 172 12.54 -8.17 18.95
C THR A 172 12.53 -9.40 18.06
N LEU A 173 12.01 -9.31 16.83
CA LEU A 173 12.03 -10.40 15.86
C LEU A 173 13.45 -10.79 15.40
N ALA A 174 14.42 -9.87 15.52
CA ALA A 174 15.84 -10.08 15.17
C ALA A 174 16.01 -10.76 13.79
N THR A 175 15.21 -10.37 12.78
CA THR A 175 15.10 -11.06 11.50
C THR A 175 16.46 -11.16 10.78
N ALA A 176 17.28 -10.11 10.80
CA ALA A 176 18.62 -10.15 10.20
C ALA A 176 19.48 -11.28 10.81
N ARG A 177 19.51 -11.38 12.15
CA ARG A 177 20.25 -12.45 12.87
C ARG A 177 19.71 -13.84 12.54
N ARG A 178 18.38 -14.00 12.44
CA ARG A 178 17.74 -15.29 12.06
C ARG A 178 18.11 -15.75 10.67
N TRP A 179 18.47 -14.83 9.77
CA TRP A 179 18.98 -15.12 8.43
C TRP A 179 20.49 -15.17 8.33
N GLY A 180 21.20 -15.11 9.47
CA GLY A 180 22.65 -15.13 9.51
C GLY A 180 23.29 -13.85 8.98
N LEU A 181 22.56 -12.74 8.96
CA LEU A 181 23.06 -11.44 8.53
C LEU A 181 23.63 -10.68 9.73
N PRO A 182 24.62 -9.81 9.51
CA PRO A 182 25.09 -8.88 10.53
C PRO A 182 23.97 -7.92 10.95
N GLU A 183 24.07 -7.29 12.12
CA GLU A 183 23.09 -6.30 12.58
C GLU A 183 23.07 -5.05 11.69
N SER A 184 24.18 -4.75 11.04
CA SER A 184 24.33 -3.67 10.07
C SER A 184 25.25 -4.11 8.93
N GLY A 185 25.26 -3.35 7.83
CA GLY A 185 26.20 -3.60 6.73
C GLY A 185 25.74 -4.64 5.72
N TYR A 186 24.45 -4.98 5.68
CA TYR A 186 23.85 -5.76 4.60
C TYR A 186 22.98 -4.87 3.68
N VAL A 187 22.69 -5.37 2.48
CA VAL A 187 21.83 -4.72 1.49
C VAL A 187 20.47 -5.42 1.48
N LEU A 188 19.40 -4.64 1.65
CA LEU A 188 18.03 -5.11 1.46
C LEU A 188 17.52 -4.65 0.09
N VAL A 189 17.07 -5.60 -0.73
CA VAL A 189 16.62 -5.35 -2.11
C VAL A 189 15.13 -5.59 -2.25
N THR A 190 14.44 -4.68 -2.94
CA THR A 190 13.07 -4.92 -3.43
C THR A 190 12.97 -4.54 -4.91
N LEU A 191 12.47 -5.45 -5.75
CA LEU A 191 12.23 -5.21 -7.17
C LEU A 191 10.89 -5.85 -7.55
N HIS A 192 9.91 -5.04 -7.97
CA HIS A 192 8.58 -5.51 -8.34
C HIS A 192 7.86 -4.64 -9.37
N ARG A 193 8.40 -3.47 -9.72
CA ARG A 193 7.79 -2.59 -10.72
C ARG A 193 7.95 -3.17 -12.13
N PRO A 194 6.88 -3.11 -12.98
CA PRO A 194 6.92 -3.64 -14.35
C PRO A 194 8.14 -3.18 -15.14
N GLY A 195 8.44 -1.89 -15.17
CA GLY A 195 9.59 -1.34 -15.90
C GLY A 195 10.94 -1.89 -15.48
N ASN A 196 11.08 -2.42 -14.25
CA ASN A 196 12.32 -3.00 -13.75
C ASN A 196 12.43 -4.52 -13.99
N VAL A 197 11.29 -5.22 -14.13
CA VAL A 197 11.30 -6.69 -14.10
C VAL A 197 10.71 -7.35 -15.34
N ASP A 198 9.94 -6.65 -16.17
CA ASP A 198 9.32 -7.22 -17.35
C ASP A 198 10.25 -7.22 -18.56
N ASP A 199 11.11 -6.20 -18.70
CA ASP A 199 12.16 -6.17 -19.72
C ASP A 199 13.33 -7.06 -19.27
N PRO A 200 13.67 -8.10 -20.06
CA PRO A 200 14.75 -9.03 -19.70
C PRO A 200 16.14 -8.38 -19.67
N GLY A 201 16.37 -7.34 -20.46
CA GLY A 201 17.65 -6.63 -20.50
C GLY A 201 17.85 -5.77 -19.27
N VAL A 202 16.82 -4.99 -18.89
CA VAL A 202 16.82 -4.19 -17.66
C VAL A 202 17.00 -5.06 -16.42
N LEU A 203 16.24 -6.17 -16.34
CA LEU A 203 16.34 -7.09 -15.21
C LEU A 203 17.73 -7.73 -15.13
N ALA A 204 18.35 -8.08 -16.29
CA ALA A 204 19.69 -8.63 -16.32
C ALA A 204 20.72 -7.63 -15.75
N GLY A 205 20.71 -6.39 -16.24
CA GLY A 205 21.63 -5.37 -15.74
C GLY A 205 21.46 -5.09 -14.24
N LEU A 206 20.22 -5.10 -13.74
CA LEU A 206 19.96 -5.00 -12.30
C LEU A 206 20.51 -6.19 -11.51
N CYS A 207 20.38 -7.41 -12.03
CA CYS A 207 20.94 -8.60 -11.38
C CYS A 207 22.46 -8.59 -11.37
N ASP A 208 23.11 -8.14 -12.45
CA ASP A 208 24.59 -8.01 -12.52
C ASP A 208 25.08 -6.98 -11.49
N ALA A 209 24.40 -5.84 -11.37
CA ALA A 209 24.71 -4.84 -10.34
C ALA A 209 24.53 -5.38 -8.92
N LEU A 210 23.45 -6.13 -8.66
CA LEU A 210 23.22 -6.78 -7.37
C LEU A 210 24.26 -7.87 -7.08
N ALA A 211 24.70 -8.61 -8.09
CA ALA A 211 25.76 -9.60 -7.93
C ALA A 211 27.10 -8.94 -7.55
N ALA A 212 27.44 -7.82 -8.18
CA ALA A 212 28.62 -7.04 -7.81
C ALA A 212 28.56 -6.55 -6.36
N LEU A 213 27.41 -6.01 -5.92
CA LEU A 213 27.22 -5.58 -4.54
C LEU A 213 27.31 -6.75 -3.54
N ALA A 214 26.87 -7.94 -3.93
CA ALA A 214 26.90 -9.13 -3.08
C ALA A 214 28.33 -9.65 -2.79
N TYR A 215 29.33 -9.27 -3.60
CA TYR A 215 30.76 -9.53 -3.28
C TYR A 215 31.28 -8.64 -2.16
N GLU A 216 30.73 -7.43 -2.01
CA GLU A 216 31.18 -6.48 -1.00
C GLU A 216 30.41 -6.62 0.32
N ARG A 217 29.11 -6.94 0.24
CA ARG A 217 28.22 -6.98 1.41
C ARG A 217 27.18 -8.09 1.28
N PRO A 218 26.77 -8.73 2.40
CA PRO A 218 25.65 -9.64 2.40
C PRO A 218 24.40 -8.97 1.82
N LEU A 219 23.68 -9.67 0.94
CA LEU A 219 22.49 -9.16 0.30
C LEU A 219 21.29 -10.06 0.61
N ILE A 220 20.17 -9.46 1.01
CA ILE A 220 18.89 -10.15 1.18
C ILE A 220 17.87 -9.56 0.21
N PHE A 221 17.24 -10.45 -0.55
CA PHE A 221 16.25 -10.09 -1.55
C PHE A 221 14.95 -10.87 -1.33
N PRO A 222 13.96 -10.30 -0.59
CA PRO A 222 12.61 -10.84 -0.56
C PRO A 222 11.96 -10.70 -1.93
N VAL A 223 11.97 -11.78 -2.70
CA VAL A 223 11.60 -11.75 -4.12
C VAL A 223 10.08 -11.77 -4.25
N HIS A 224 9.52 -10.70 -4.85
CA HIS A 224 8.10 -10.61 -5.20
C HIS A 224 7.71 -11.69 -6.23
N PRO A 225 6.49 -12.27 -6.18
CA PRO A 225 6.06 -13.34 -7.10
C PRO A 225 6.27 -13.02 -8.59
N ARG A 226 5.95 -11.79 -9.03
CA ARG A 226 6.18 -11.32 -10.39
C ARG A 226 7.65 -11.41 -10.79
N THR A 227 8.54 -10.92 -9.95
CA THR A 227 9.98 -10.92 -10.16
C THR A 227 10.53 -12.35 -10.15
N ARG A 228 10.05 -13.19 -9.24
CA ARG A 228 10.41 -14.59 -9.15
C ARG A 228 10.16 -15.33 -10.46
N ALA A 229 8.95 -15.19 -11.02
CA ALA A 229 8.59 -15.83 -12.27
C ALA A 229 9.50 -15.42 -13.45
N ARG A 230 10.03 -14.18 -13.44
CA ARG A 230 10.98 -13.70 -14.45
C ARG A 230 12.39 -14.24 -14.22
N LEU A 231 12.85 -14.24 -12.97
CA LEU A 231 14.15 -14.77 -12.58
C LEU A 231 14.27 -16.27 -12.85
N GLU A 232 13.28 -17.08 -12.51
CA GLU A 232 13.27 -18.53 -12.72
C GLU A 232 13.33 -18.93 -14.19
N ARG A 233 12.76 -18.15 -15.09
CA ARG A 233 12.85 -18.36 -16.53
C ARG A 233 14.25 -18.17 -17.09
N ARG A 234 15.03 -17.25 -16.52
CA ARG A 234 16.34 -16.86 -17.07
C ARG A 234 17.53 -17.45 -16.26
N TRP A 235 17.33 -17.69 -14.97
CA TRP A 235 18.34 -18.26 -14.07
C TRP A 235 17.78 -19.44 -13.28
N PRO A 236 17.66 -20.62 -13.88
CA PRO A 236 17.12 -21.81 -13.21
C PRO A 236 17.96 -22.25 -12.00
N VAL A 237 19.16 -21.67 -11.81
CA VAL A 237 20.10 -22.00 -10.72
C VAL A 237 19.90 -21.15 -9.46
N ILE A 238 19.02 -20.13 -9.46
CA ILE A 238 18.64 -19.43 -8.21
C ILE A 238 17.79 -20.37 -7.36
N ARG A 239 18.41 -21.46 -6.92
CA ARG A 239 17.79 -22.42 -6.00
C ARG A 239 17.81 -21.88 -4.59
N ARG A 240 16.62 -21.90 -3.99
CA ARG A 240 16.33 -21.73 -2.57
C ARG A 240 17.43 -22.35 -1.69
N LYS A 241 18.06 -21.61 -0.80
CA LYS A 241 18.33 -22.15 0.52
C LYS A 241 16.97 -22.27 1.21
N GLN A 242 16.31 -23.40 1.03
CA GLN A 242 15.16 -23.76 1.85
C GLN A 242 15.68 -23.91 3.29
N HIS A 243 15.10 -23.16 4.22
CA HIS A 243 15.22 -23.48 5.63
C HIS A 243 14.74 -24.92 5.82
N ARG A 244 15.67 -25.84 6.05
CA ARG A 244 15.35 -27.08 6.75
C ARG A 244 14.98 -26.66 8.16
N SER A 245 13.69 -26.67 8.47
CA SER A 245 13.23 -26.69 9.85
C SER A 245 13.85 -27.91 10.49
N HIS A 246 14.84 -27.71 11.36
CA HIS A 246 15.31 -28.76 12.26
C HIS A 246 14.20 -28.96 13.29
N SER A 247 13.25 -29.83 12.99
CA SER A 247 12.48 -30.51 14.00
C SER A 247 13.45 -31.50 14.66
N ARG A 248 14.18 -31.07 15.67
CA ARG A 248 14.76 -32.01 16.64
C ARG A 248 13.65 -32.43 17.57
N ARG A 249 13.13 -33.62 17.35
CA ARG A 249 12.51 -34.42 18.40
C ARG A 249 13.63 -34.86 19.34
N GLY A 250 13.43 -34.64 20.58
CA GLY A 250 14.25 -35.09 21.71
C GLY A 250 13.59 -34.56 22.96
#